data_5b4eeee06ec97838ddf194993e3ec484
#
_entry.id   5b4eeee06ec97838ddf194993e3ec484
#
_cell.length_a   1.000
_cell.length_b   1.000
_cell.length_c   1.000
_cell.angle_alpha   90.00
_cell.angle_beta   90.00
_cell.angle_gamma   90.00
#
_symmetry.space_group_name_H-M   'P 1'
#
loop_
_entity.id
_entity.type
_entity.pdbx_description
1 polymer ?
#
loop_
_entity_poly.entity_id
_entity_poly.type
_entity_poly.pdbx_seq_one_letter_code
_entity_poly.pdbx_strand_id
1 'polypeptide(L)'
;MKKEFNIIANLIETNSKVLDVGCGDGELMDYIYNNITKDIRGIEISKKNVQKCIERGLTVIEGDAEKDLKQFPNSSFEYVILSQTLQAFLDPENVIN
;
A
#
# COMPACT_ATOMS: atom_id res chain seq x y z
N MET A 1 13.82 11.14 6.04
CA MET A 1 13.26 9.85 5.59
C MET A 1 13.56 8.76 6.61
N LYS A 2 12.57 7.99 6.95
CA LYS A 2 12.75 6.90 7.90
C LYS A 2 13.49 5.74 7.25
N LYS A 3 14.40 5.12 7.99
CA LYS A 3 15.17 3.97 7.48
C LYS A 3 14.28 2.82 7.07
N GLU A 4 13.18 2.62 7.80
CA GLU A 4 12.22 1.54 7.52
C GLU A 4 11.63 1.66 6.13
N PHE A 5 11.44 2.89 5.65
CA PHE A 5 10.89 3.11 4.32
C PHE A 5 11.86 2.62 3.25
N ASN A 6 13.15 2.84 3.44
CA ASN A 6 14.16 2.35 2.50
C ASN A 6 14.19 0.83 2.45
N ILE A 7 14.06 0.18 3.60
CA ILE A 7 14.06 -1.28 3.67
C ILE A 7 12.89 -1.85 2.88
N ILE A 8 11.69 -1.33 3.12
CA ILE A 8 10.49 -1.78 2.41
C ILE A 8 10.60 -1.49 0.92
N ALA A 9 11.03 -0.27 0.57
CA ALA A 9 11.12 0.14 -0.83
C ALA A 9 12.10 -0.72 -1.62
N ASN A 10 13.20 -1.14 -0.99
CA ASN A 10 14.19 -1.97 -1.65
C ASN A 10 13.70 -3.38 -1.95
N LEU A 11 12.62 -3.81 -1.33
CA LEU A 11 12.02 -5.11 -1.60
C LEU A 11 11.08 -5.09 -2.80
N ILE A 12 10.72 -3.90 -3.27
CA ILE A 12 9.70 -3.74 -4.31
C ILE A 12 10.37 -3.42 -5.64
N GLU A 13 10.03 -4.19 -6.66
CA GLU A 13 10.54 -3.94 -7.99
C GLU A 13 9.88 -2.70 -8.61
N THR A 14 10.64 -1.96 -9.38
CA THR A 14 10.17 -0.77 -10.08
C THR A 14 8.99 -1.10 -10.99
N ASN A 15 7.98 -0.22 -11.00
CA ASN A 15 6.79 -0.34 -11.84
C ASN A 15 5.87 -1.52 -11.48
N SER A 16 6.04 -2.09 -10.30
CA SER A 16 5.14 -3.15 -9.82
C SER A 16 3.81 -2.58 -9.36
N LYS A 17 2.79 -3.43 -9.36
CA LYS A 17 1.49 -3.09 -8.77
C LYS A 17 1.53 -3.39 -7.29
N VAL A 18 1.25 -2.38 -6.48
CA VAL A 18 1.40 -2.45 -5.02
C VAL A 18 0.12 -2.05 -4.32
N LEU A 19 -0.25 -2.82 -3.31
CA LEU A 19 -1.32 -2.46 -2.39
C LEU A 19 -0.73 -2.19 -1.02
N ASP A 20 -1.02 -1.03 -0.45
CA ASP A 20 -0.58 -0.64 0.89
C ASP A 20 -1.76 -0.76 1.86
N VAL A 21 -1.74 -1.79 2.68
CA VAL A 21 -2.81 -2.09 3.63
C VAL A 21 -2.56 -1.33 4.93
N GLY A 22 -3.55 -0.55 5.35
CA GLY A 22 -3.41 0.30 6.52
C GLY A 22 -2.42 1.42 6.26
N CYS A 23 -2.58 2.10 5.12
CA CYS A 23 -1.56 3.05 4.64
C CYS A 23 -1.41 4.31 5.49
N GLY A 24 -2.26 4.50 6.49
CA GLY A 24 -2.17 5.66 7.37
C GLY A 24 -2.33 6.95 6.59
N ASP A 25 -1.52 7.94 6.91
CA ASP A 25 -1.57 9.25 6.24
C ASP A 25 -0.88 9.27 4.88
N GLY A 26 -0.35 8.12 4.45
CA GLY A 26 0.24 7.98 3.13
C GLY A 26 1.72 8.33 3.02
N GLU A 27 2.42 8.48 4.13
CA GLU A 27 3.83 8.85 4.10
C GLU A 27 4.68 7.83 3.35
N LEU A 28 4.54 6.53 3.67
CA LEU A 28 5.26 5.48 2.96
C LEU A 28 4.79 5.35 1.53
N MET A 29 3.48 5.40 1.32
CA MET A 29 2.90 5.29 -0.01
C MET A 29 3.40 6.40 -0.93
N ASP A 30 3.49 7.62 -0.39
CA ASP A 30 4.01 8.76 -1.12
C ASP A 30 5.48 8.54 -1.53
N TYR A 31 6.29 8.01 -0.63
CA TYR A 31 7.67 7.68 -0.92
C TYR A 31 7.78 6.66 -2.06
N ILE A 32 6.99 5.61 -1.99
CA ILE A 32 6.99 4.56 -3.03
C ILE A 32 6.51 5.12 -4.36
N TYR A 33 5.46 5.92 -4.33
CA TYR A 33 4.90 6.55 -5.52
C TYR A 33 5.94 7.40 -6.25
N ASN A 34 6.74 8.14 -5.50
CA ASN A 34 7.70 9.06 -6.10
C ASN A 34 9.03 8.40 -6.48
N ASN A 35 9.34 7.22 -5.93
CA ASN A 35 10.68 6.65 -6.10
C ASN A 35 10.69 5.26 -6.71
N ILE A 36 9.60 4.51 -6.62
CA ILE A 36 9.60 3.09 -7.01
C ILE A 36 8.56 2.80 -8.09
N THR A 37 7.29 3.04 -7.79
CA THR A 37 6.21 2.73 -8.72
C THR A 37 5.04 3.67 -8.50
N LYS A 38 4.45 4.13 -9.59
CA LYS A 38 3.24 4.94 -9.55
C LYS A 38 1.98 4.08 -9.46
N ASP A 39 2.09 2.79 -9.66
CA ASP A 39 0.96 1.87 -9.60
C ASP A 39 0.81 1.33 -8.17
N ILE A 40 0.57 2.25 -7.25
CA ILE A 40 0.37 1.92 -5.85
C ILE A 40 -0.97 2.47 -5.38
N ARG A 41 -1.69 1.67 -4.64
CA ARG A 41 -2.97 2.02 -4.05
C ARG A 41 -2.97 1.67 -2.58
N GLY A 42 -3.74 2.44 -1.80
CA GLY A 42 -3.85 2.20 -0.38
C GLY A 42 -5.26 1.85 0.03
N ILE A 43 -5.37 1.19 1.17
CA ILE A 43 -6.63 0.98 1.85
C ILE A 43 -6.44 1.40 3.30
N GLU A 44 -7.37 2.21 3.81
CA GLU A 44 -7.25 2.82 5.12
C GLU A 44 -8.63 3.01 5.73
N ILE A 45 -8.77 2.66 7.01
CA ILE A 45 -10.06 2.74 7.69
C ILE A 45 -10.38 4.14 8.24
N SER A 46 -9.37 4.92 8.54
CA SER A 46 -9.53 6.26 9.11
C SER A 46 -9.85 7.29 8.02
N LYS A 47 -11.01 7.91 8.10
CA LYS A 47 -11.40 8.96 7.16
C LYS A 47 -10.40 10.12 7.14
N LYS A 48 -9.86 10.48 8.29
CA LYS A 48 -8.87 11.54 8.40
C LYS A 48 -7.60 11.20 7.63
N ASN A 49 -7.16 9.95 7.74
CA ASN A 49 -5.97 9.51 7.03
C ASN A 49 -6.22 9.38 5.53
N VAL A 50 -7.40 8.91 5.14
CA VAL A 50 -7.79 8.86 3.73
C VAL A 50 -7.72 10.26 3.12
N GLN A 51 -8.22 11.26 3.84
CA GLN A 51 -8.18 12.64 3.37
C GLN A 51 -6.75 13.13 3.19
N LYS A 52 -5.85 12.77 4.11
CA LYS A 52 -4.44 13.13 3.99
C LYS A 52 -3.79 12.49 2.77
N CYS A 53 -4.12 11.24 2.49
CA CYS A 53 -3.62 10.56 1.29
C CYS A 53 -4.10 11.26 0.03
N ILE A 54 -5.37 11.64 -0.01
CA ILE A 54 -5.94 12.35 -1.16
C ILE A 54 -5.23 13.68 -1.37
N GLU A 55 -4.94 14.39 -0.29
CA GLU A 55 -4.22 15.66 -0.34
C GLU A 55 -2.80 15.49 -0.90
N ARG A 56 -2.20 14.32 -0.72
CA ARG A 56 -0.89 14.00 -1.29
C ARG A 56 -0.98 13.58 -2.76
N GLY A 57 -2.19 13.46 -3.30
CA GLY A 57 -2.40 13.02 -4.68
C GLY A 57 -2.33 11.52 -4.85
N LEU A 58 -2.55 10.76 -3.78
CA LEU A 58 -2.46 9.31 -3.81
C LEU A 58 -3.83 8.67 -4.02
N THR A 59 -3.82 7.46 -4.57
CA THR A 59 -5.02 6.66 -4.75
C THR A 59 -5.26 5.82 -3.50
N VAL A 60 -6.37 6.04 -2.82
CA VAL A 60 -6.67 5.37 -1.56
C VAL A 60 -8.16 5.04 -1.50
N ILE A 61 -8.48 3.91 -0.89
CA ILE A 61 -9.85 3.47 -0.65
C ILE A 61 -10.09 3.50 0.85
N GLU A 62 -11.18 4.13 1.27
CA GLU A 62 -11.60 4.06 2.67
C GLU A 62 -12.25 2.70 2.88
N GLY A 63 -11.73 1.91 3.81
CA GLY A 63 -12.27 0.60 4.06
C GLY A 63 -11.52 -0.17 5.12
N ASP A 64 -12.08 -1.32 5.45
CA ASP A 64 -11.51 -2.26 6.41
C ASP A 64 -10.83 -3.37 5.62
N ALA A 65 -9.50 -3.48 5.76
CA ALA A 65 -8.73 -4.45 5.00
C ALA A 65 -9.21 -5.89 5.21
N GLU A 66 -9.61 -6.23 6.43
CA GLU A 66 -10.09 -7.60 6.71
C GLU A 66 -11.32 -7.96 5.91
N LYS A 67 -12.20 -6.98 5.69
CA LYS A 67 -13.45 -7.20 4.94
C LYS A 67 -13.27 -6.96 3.46
N ASP A 68 -12.54 -5.92 3.11
CA ASP A 68 -12.54 -5.40 1.75
C ASP A 68 -11.50 -6.05 0.84
N LEU A 69 -10.45 -6.65 1.40
CA LEU A 69 -9.46 -7.37 0.58
C LEU A 69 -10.08 -8.53 -0.20
N LYS A 70 -11.11 -9.13 0.34
CA LYS A 70 -11.80 -10.24 -0.32
C LYS A 70 -12.48 -9.83 -1.62
N GLN A 71 -12.70 -8.53 -1.81
CA GLN A 71 -13.34 -8.01 -3.01
C GLN A 71 -12.37 -7.82 -4.17
N PHE A 72 -11.07 -7.87 -3.91
CA PHE A 72 -10.08 -7.76 -4.97
C PHE A 72 -9.90 -9.11 -5.67
N PRO A 73 -9.79 -9.09 -7.01
CA PRO A 73 -9.45 -10.31 -7.74
C PRO A 73 -8.09 -10.85 -7.31
N ASN A 74 -7.93 -12.15 -7.40
CA ASN A 74 -6.63 -12.77 -7.16
C ASN A 74 -5.61 -12.19 -8.12
N SER A 75 -4.38 -12.00 -7.66
CA SER A 75 -3.28 -11.50 -8.47
C SER A 75 -3.48 -10.07 -8.97
N SER A 76 -4.31 -9.29 -8.27
CA SER A 76 -4.49 -7.87 -8.59
C SER A 76 -3.24 -7.05 -8.33
N PHE A 77 -2.38 -7.51 -7.43
CA PHE A 77 -1.18 -6.80 -7.00
C PHE A 77 0.01 -7.75 -6.97
N GLU A 78 1.19 -7.21 -7.25
CA GLU A 78 2.43 -7.99 -7.18
C GLU A 78 3.02 -7.96 -5.77
N TYR A 79 2.80 -6.88 -5.05
CA TYR A 79 3.24 -6.71 -3.67
C TYR A 79 2.10 -6.21 -2.81
N VAL A 80 2.05 -6.71 -1.59
CA VAL A 80 1.14 -6.21 -0.56
C VAL A 80 1.98 -5.78 0.62
N ILE A 81 1.85 -4.52 1.01
CA ILE A 81 2.56 -3.95 2.14
C ILE A 81 1.62 -3.86 3.33
N LEU A 82 2.09 -4.29 4.48
CA LEU A 82 1.40 -4.07 5.74
C LEU A 82 2.14 -2.95 6.45
N SER A 83 1.73 -1.71 6.20
CA SER A 83 2.47 -0.53 6.64
C SER A 83 2.67 -0.45 8.13
N GLN A 84 1.70 -0.89 8.91
CA GLN A 84 1.80 -0.79 10.37
C GLN A 84 2.84 -1.75 10.94
N THR A 85 3.13 -2.84 10.24
CA THR A 85 4.15 -3.79 10.66
C THR A 85 5.40 -3.71 9.80
N LEU A 86 5.40 -2.85 8.78
CA LEU A 86 6.51 -2.64 7.85
C LEU A 86 6.96 -3.94 7.20
N GLN A 87 5.99 -4.70 6.71
CA GLN A 87 6.23 -5.95 5.97
C GLN A 87 5.70 -5.83 4.56
N ALA A 88 6.39 -6.47 3.62
CA ALA A 88 5.96 -6.53 2.25
C ALA A 88 5.97 -7.99 1.79
N PHE A 89 4.97 -8.35 0.99
CA PHE A 89 4.80 -9.71 0.49
C PHE A 89 4.75 -9.71 -1.02
N LEU A 90 5.46 -10.67 -1.62
CA LEU A 90 5.25 -11.06 -3.00
C LEU A 90 4.03 -11.98 -3.05
N ASP A 91 3.54 -12.25 -4.25
CA ASP A 91 2.46 -13.21 -4.44
C ASP A 91 1.23 -12.87 -3.61
N PRO A 92 0.50 -11.82 -3.99
CA PRO A 92 -0.69 -11.39 -3.26
C PRO A 92 -1.76 -12.47 -3.12
N GLU A 93 -1.78 -13.48 -3.98
CA GLU A 93 -2.74 -14.56 -3.88
C GLU A 93 -2.65 -15.27 -2.54
N ASN A 94 -1.44 -15.45 -2.03
CA ASN A 94 -1.23 -16.11 -0.76
C ASN A 94 -1.62 -15.22 0.43
N VAL A 95 -1.70 -13.93 0.22
CA VAL A 95 -2.06 -12.97 1.26
C VAL A 95 -3.55 -12.70 1.26
N ILE A 96 -4.14 -12.55 0.08
CA ILE A 96 -5.53 -12.11 -0.09
C ILE A 96 -6.52 -13.27 -0.03
N ASN A 97 -6.12 -14.42 -0.52
CA ASN A 97 -6.96 -15.60 -0.49
C ASN A 97 -7.01 -16.21 0.91
#